data_6bc80f3af54f99a13b7e3e033d311e41
#
_entry.id   6bc80f3af54f99a13b7e3e033d311e41
#
_cell.length_a   1.000
_cell.length_b   1.000
_cell.length_c   1.000
_cell.angle_alpha   90.00
_cell.angle_beta   90.00
_cell.angle_gamma   90.00
#
_symmetry.space_group_name_H-M   'P 1'
#
loop_
_entity.id
_entity.type
_entity.pdbx_description
1 polymer ?
#
loop_
_entity_poly.entity_id
_entity_poly.type
_entity_poly.pdbx_seq_one_letter_code
_entity_poly.pdbx_strand_id
1 'polypeptide(L)'
;MTNKKKLQNSIIIQNQTSLDWLRKHVIAVIEIKKENSKDTETVWNQQLKPALKEAENEYCLGILYDTERLYLFKKQQSYFLRLNEAFNTKKEKSQTKDIQLHLTDAYNTIPTYEQLIQKIHNPKIDRTKRKIDDLEVISGVYSTQLTDGISTILRTMDKVSLKNQRGYEILIQIIALKIYDEKRSEKIHLDLDFYKTDTEKENLDLLFFVTKNERNYIDLSDDNIQSFIERMRELYKEAAQEYHFILDRDDQETVAWNKEEHIKIIAEVVEQFQDYSFVKSHKTDLYQIVFHKFASEFSKAEKGQFLTPIPIIDFLVSIVNPRSTEKIIDPTSGIADFLSVSYVNSHSRLDDNNIYGLDNDDQMIMLAQLNMLLNGDGNARLKHKPDKGSIVWKFDDRDNLVELNQKLHKSGNWDNWKDQTKLKKFDVVLTNPPFGDDRAFVPKDTNDKDAIECYELWNIYGGKKIDLGVAFLENAYRILKDNGRLGIVLSNSIASIDTHKKARKWLMDKMRIVAIFDLPANVFGETGVNTSMIVAYKPKERELKKLKENNYQIFFKNIQKVGYEVKTKKRVKYFEPTYKINFETFETEIDTEGRVLIDEDFTETITRFKEWCNSQENTVKELFIKEK
;
A
#
# COMPACT_ATOMS: atom_id res chain seq x y z
N MET A 1 2.94 33.39 -42.57
CA MET A 1 3.58 32.15 -43.01
C MET A 1 4.19 31.31 -41.86
N THR A 2 4.33 31.85 -40.67
CA THR A 2 4.98 31.20 -39.51
C THR A 2 4.07 30.25 -38.72
N ASN A 3 2.75 30.40 -38.79
CA ASN A 3 1.84 29.57 -37.97
C ASN A 3 1.42 28.24 -38.60
N LYS A 4 1.48 28.12 -39.93
CA LYS A 4 1.18 26.85 -40.64
C LYS A 4 2.19 25.71 -40.35
N LYS A 5 3.42 26.04 -40.00
CA LYS A 5 4.47 25.03 -39.70
C LYS A 5 4.35 24.40 -38.32
N LYS A 6 3.63 25.01 -37.36
CA LYS A 6 3.61 24.55 -35.96
C LYS A 6 2.61 23.44 -35.69
N LEU A 7 1.48 23.42 -36.39
CA LEU A 7 0.54 22.27 -36.35
C LEU A 7 1.04 21.06 -37.16
N GLN A 8 2.01 21.27 -38.05
CA GLN A 8 2.56 20.21 -38.93
C GLN A 8 3.48 19.20 -38.22
N ASN A 9 4.00 19.49 -37.03
CA ASN A 9 4.96 18.60 -36.38
C ASN A 9 4.30 17.43 -35.63
N SER A 10 2.98 17.40 -35.50
CA SER A 10 2.27 16.35 -34.77
C SER A 10 1.34 15.50 -35.61
N ILE A 11 0.90 16.00 -36.80
CA ILE A 11 0.00 15.27 -37.70
C ILE A 11 0.34 15.69 -39.15
N ILE A 12 0.60 14.76 -40.07
CA ILE A 12 0.75 15.04 -41.49
C ILE A 12 -0.64 15.36 -42.05
N ILE A 13 -0.94 16.66 -42.21
CA ILE A 13 -2.20 17.14 -42.77
C ILE A 13 -1.95 17.44 -44.25
N GLN A 14 -2.63 16.70 -45.12
CA GLN A 14 -2.40 16.77 -46.54
C GLN A 14 -3.18 17.87 -47.29
N ASN A 15 -4.23 18.43 -46.69
CA ASN A 15 -5.04 19.48 -47.33
C ASN A 15 -5.74 20.43 -46.33
N GLN A 16 -6.28 21.57 -46.85
CA GLN A 16 -6.93 22.62 -46.05
C GLN A 16 -8.20 22.11 -45.35
N THR A 17 -8.98 21.24 -45.96
CA THR A 17 -10.24 20.69 -45.46
C THR A 17 -9.99 19.86 -44.19
N SER A 18 -8.91 19.11 -44.15
CA SER A 18 -8.48 18.33 -42.95
C SER A 18 -8.09 19.27 -41.80
N LEU A 19 -7.51 20.42 -42.11
CA LEU A 19 -7.09 21.41 -41.12
C LEU A 19 -8.29 22.11 -40.48
N ASP A 20 -9.28 22.46 -41.28
CA ASP A 20 -10.53 23.11 -40.83
C ASP A 20 -11.37 22.13 -40.02
N TRP A 21 -11.39 20.85 -40.41
CA TRP A 21 -12.03 19.80 -39.61
C TRP A 21 -11.35 19.63 -38.25
N LEU A 22 -10.03 19.57 -38.19
CA LEU A 22 -9.27 19.47 -36.95
C LEU A 22 -9.53 20.65 -36.01
N ARG A 23 -9.55 21.88 -36.51
CA ARG A 23 -9.84 23.05 -35.69
C ARG A 23 -11.19 22.98 -34.96
N LYS A 24 -12.19 22.37 -35.60
CA LYS A 24 -13.53 22.18 -35.02
C LYS A 24 -13.63 21.03 -34.04
N HIS A 25 -12.85 19.98 -34.25
CA HIS A 25 -12.98 18.71 -33.53
C HIS A 25 -11.83 18.42 -32.59
N VAL A 26 -10.80 19.27 -32.52
CA VAL A 26 -9.69 19.08 -31.60
C VAL A 26 -10.14 19.18 -30.14
N ILE A 27 -9.89 18.15 -29.38
CA ILE A 27 -10.19 18.09 -27.94
C ILE A 27 -8.98 18.36 -27.07
N ALA A 28 -7.77 18.12 -27.59
CA ALA A 28 -6.54 18.41 -26.88
C ALA A 28 -5.43 18.82 -27.87
N VAL A 29 -4.59 19.75 -27.44
CA VAL A 29 -3.35 20.14 -28.09
C VAL A 29 -2.20 19.75 -27.17
N ILE A 30 -1.28 18.95 -27.67
CA ILE A 30 -0.17 18.43 -26.90
C ILE A 30 1.14 19.01 -27.43
N GLU A 31 1.91 19.63 -26.55
CA GLU A 31 3.26 20.11 -26.82
C GLU A 31 4.27 19.33 -25.99
N ILE A 32 5.15 18.58 -26.63
CA ILE A 32 6.16 17.76 -25.98
C ILE A 32 7.51 18.49 -26.10
N LYS A 33 8.20 18.64 -24.99
CA LYS A 33 9.53 19.26 -24.90
C LYS A 33 10.57 18.26 -24.38
N LYS A 34 11.80 18.53 -24.74
CA LYS A 34 12.94 17.78 -24.23
C LYS A 34 13.19 18.14 -22.76
N GLU A 35 13.68 17.17 -22.01
CA GLU A 35 14.04 17.28 -20.60
C GLU A 35 14.81 18.58 -20.28
N ASN A 36 14.44 19.23 -19.17
CA ASN A 36 15.06 20.48 -18.72
C ASN A 36 14.88 21.74 -19.61
N SER A 37 13.84 21.83 -20.42
CA SER A 37 13.50 23.12 -21.00
C SER A 37 13.04 24.08 -19.91
N LYS A 38 13.95 24.97 -19.47
CA LYS A 38 13.76 25.88 -18.31
C LYS A 38 12.65 26.91 -18.46
N ASP A 39 12.02 26.99 -19.62
CA ASP A 39 11.11 28.09 -19.97
C ASP A 39 9.72 27.59 -20.38
N THR A 40 9.02 27.00 -19.42
CA THR A 40 7.61 26.58 -19.60
C THR A 40 6.69 27.76 -19.90
N GLU A 41 6.98 28.96 -19.39
CA GLU A 41 6.21 30.17 -19.64
C GLU A 41 6.34 30.63 -21.10
N THR A 42 7.54 30.58 -21.66
CA THR A 42 7.73 30.87 -23.09
C THR A 42 7.03 29.86 -23.98
N VAL A 43 7.10 28.57 -23.66
CA VAL A 43 6.42 27.52 -24.43
C VAL A 43 4.89 27.71 -24.34
N TRP A 44 4.36 28.02 -23.18
CA TRP A 44 2.95 28.34 -23.01
C TRP A 44 2.54 29.54 -23.87
N ASN A 45 3.20 30.67 -23.71
CA ASN A 45 2.82 31.91 -24.38
C ASN A 45 3.04 31.89 -25.90
N GLN A 46 4.11 31.25 -26.36
CA GLN A 46 4.48 31.28 -27.79
C GLN A 46 3.98 30.11 -28.61
N GLN A 47 3.62 28.98 -27.98
CA GLN A 47 3.29 27.75 -28.69
C GLN A 47 1.93 27.20 -28.33
N LEU A 48 1.70 26.82 -27.07
CA LEU A 48 0.47 26.13 -26.68
C LEU A 48 -0.75 27.05 -26.65
N LYS A 49 -0.62 28.22 -26.04
CA LYS A 49 -1.73 29.22 -25.97
C LYS A 49 -2.19 29.71 -27.35
N PRO A 50 -1.31 30.03 -28.29
CA PRO A 50 -1.73 30.35 -29.66
C PRO A 50 -2.43 29.19 -30.35
N ALA A 51 -1.94 27.96 -30.21
CA ALA A 51 -2.58 26.77 -30.80
C ALA A 51 -3.97 26.51 -30.23
N LEU A 52 -4.15 26.69 -28.91
CA LEU A 52 -5.46 26.60 -28.27
C LEU A 52 -6.41 27.71 -28.72
N LYS A 53 -5.90 28.90 -29.01
CA LYS A 53 -6.73 30.00 -29.58
C LYS A 53 -7.21 29.72 -31.00
N GLU A 54 -6.40 29.03 -31.79
CA GLU A 54 -6.77 28.63 -33.15
C GLU A 54 -7.78 27.47 -33.20
N ALA A 55 -7.92 26.69 -32.13
CA ALA A 55 -8.93 25.67 -32.02
C ALA A 55 -10.32 26.35 -31.97
N GLU A 56 -11.24 26.01 -32.89
CA GLU A 56 -12.59 26.53 -32.92
C GLU A 56 -13.50 25.94 -31.85
N ASN A 57 -13.10 24.80 -31.29
CA ASN A 57 -13.81 24.18 -30.19
C ASN A 57 -13.73 25.06 -28.93
N GLU A 58 -14.87 25.39 -28.35
CA GLU A 58 -14.99 26.22 -27.14
C GLU A 58 -14.30 25.54 -25.91
N TYR A 59 -14.23 24.22 -25.91
CA TYR A 59 -13.66 23.42 -24.86
C TYR A 59 -12.54 22.58 -25.44
N CYS A 60 -11.30 22.90 -25.10
CA CYS A 60 -10.13 22.20 -25.55
C CYS A 60 -9.08 22.14 -24.43
N LEU A 61 -8.35 21.05 -24.34
CA LEU A 61 -7.24 20.91 -23.41
C LEU A 61 -5.91 21.25 -24.06
N GLY A 62 -5.05 21.93 -23.33
CA GLY A 62 -3.65 22.10 -23.67
C GLY A 62 -2.80 21.27 -22.73
N ILE A 63 -1.95 20.42 -23.27
CA ILE A 63 -1.03 19.59 -22.52
C ILE A 63 0.38 19.99 -22.90
N LEU A 64 1.17 20.40 -21.93
CA LEU A 64 2.60 20.61 -22.07
C LEU A 64 3.32 19.54 -21.25
N TYR A 65 4.14 18.77 -21.93
CA TYR A 65 4.93 17.71 -21.30
C TYR A 65 6.42 17.93 -21.59
N ASP A 66 7.23 18.01 -20.53
CA ASP A 66 8.66 18.25 -20.62
C ASP A 66 9.51 17.05 -20.15
N THR A 67 8.95 15.84 -20.26
CA THR A 67 9.51 14.56 -19.81
C THR A 67 9.56 14.34 -18.30
N GLU A 68 9.56 15.41 -17.50
CA GLU A 68 9.49 15.34 -16.04
C GLU A 68 8.18 15.87 -15.48
N ARG A 69 7.52 16.77 -16.21
CA ARG A 69 6.35 17.51 -15.72
C ARG A 69 5.26 17.57 -16.77
N LEU A 70 4.05 17.37 -16.31
CA LEU A 70 2.85 17.54 -17.10
C LEU A 70 2.12 18.80 -16.66
N TYR A 71 1.87 19.70 -17.60
CA TYR A 71 1.10 20.91 -17.37
C TYR A 71 -0.21 20.82 -18.15
N LEU A 72 -1.33 20.94 -17.46
CA LEU A 72 -2.65 20.85 -18.07
C LEU A 72 -3.35 22.20 -18.02
N PHE A 73 -3.83 22.64 -19.18
CA PHE A 73 -4.59 23.86 -19.36
C PHE A 73 -5.92 23.54 -20.00
N LYS A 74 -6.94 24.27 -19.62
CA LYS A 74 -8.27 24.17 -20.22
C LYS A 74 -8.62 25.48 -20.92
N LYS A 75 -8.97 25.40 -22.18
CA LYS A 75 -9.68 26.46 -22.87
C LYS A 75 -11.18 26.32 -22.56
N GLN A 76 -11.80 27.40 -22.09
CA GLN A 76 -13.22 27.49 -21.88
C GLN A 76 -13.68 28.82 -22.51
N GLN A 77 -14.31 28.75 -23.70
CA GLN A 77 -14.62 29.91 -24.51
C GLN A 77 -13.36 30.76 -24.80
N SER A 78 -13.34 32.00 -24.33
CA SER A 78 -12.20 32.90 -24.48
C SER A 78 -11.20 32.83 -23.32
N TYR A 79 -11.45 32.01 -22.30
CA TYR A 79 -10.62 31.90 -21.10
C TYR A 79 -9.77 30.65 -21.13
N PHE A 80 -8.62 30.73 -20.42
CA PHE A 80 -7.76 29.59 -20.17
C PHE A 80 -7.70 29.34 -18.67
N LEU A 81 -8.07 28.13 -18.25
CA LEU A 81 -8.03 27.70 -16.86
C LEU A 81 -6.84 26.77 -16.65
N ARG A 82 -6.05 27.06 -15.65
CA ARG A 82 -5.01 26.15 -15.16
C ARG A 82 -5.65 25.13 -14.22
N LEU A 83 -5.45 23.84 -14.48
CA LEU A 83 -6.10 22.75 -13.74
C LEU A 83 -5.35 22.26 -12.50
N ASN A 84 -4.27 22.93 -12.08
CA ASN A 84 -3.54 22.57 -10.87
C ASN A 84 -3.20 23.79 -10.03
N GLU A 85 -3.60 23.77 -8.75
CA GLU A 85 -3.31 24.86 -7.80
C GLU A 85 -1.92 24.75 -7.14
N ALA A 86 -1.16 23.66 -7.37
CA ALA A 86 0.09 23.39 -6.66
C ALA A 86 1.23 24.38 -6.93
N PHE A 87 1.13 25.23 -7.94
CA PHE A 87 2.13 26.24 -8.30
C PHE A 87 1.65 27.68 -8.14
N ASN A 88 1.18 28.05 -6.96
CA ASN A 88 0.95 29.44 -6.61
C ASN A 88 2.25 30.12 -6.20
N THR A 89 3.12 30.47 -7.13
CA THR A 89 4.20 31.41 -6.82
C THR A 89 3.61 32.82 -6.64
N LYS A 90 4.24 33.64 -5.78
CA LYS A 90 3.81 35.04 -5.59
C LYS A 90 3.71 35.81 -6.91
N LYS A 91 4.44 35.41 -7.94
CA LYS A 91 4.46 36.00 -9.28
C LYS A 91 3.22 35.65 -10.11
N GLU A 92 2.69 34.44 -9.96
CA GLU A 92 1.49 33.99 -10.67
C GLU A 92 0.21 34.61 -10.10
N LYS A 93 0.17 34.95 -8.81
CA LYS A 93 -0.97 35.66 -8.19
C LYS A 93 -1.16 37.09 -8.70
N SER A 94 -0.14 37.72 -9.25
CA SER A 94 -0.17 39.11 -9.69
C SER A 94 -0.45 39.32 -11.20
N GLN A 95 -0.46 38.26 -12.00
CA GLN A 95 -0.57 38.35 -13.47
C GLN A 95 -1.92 37.88 -14.04
N THR A 96 -2.94 37.75 -13.25
CA THR A 96 -4.12 37.02 -13.65
C THR A 96 -5.25 37.83 -14.26
N LYS A 97 -5.32 37.73 -15.56
CA LYS A 97 -6.61 37.58 -16.26
C LYS A 97 -6.82 36.13 -16.80
N ASP A 98 -5.80 35.33 -16.88
CA ASP A 98 -5.86 33.95 -17.34
C ASP A 98 -5.66 33.01 -16.12
N ILE A 99 -6.69 32.38 -15.62
CA ILE A 99 -6.59 31.38 -14.58
C ILE A 99 -6.01 30.12 -15.21
N GLN A 100 -4.80 29.73 -14.80
CA GLN A 100 -4.11 28.55 -15.27
C GLN A 100 -4.14 27.49 -14.17
N LEU A 101 -4.70 26.31 -14.46
CA LEU A 101 -4.63 25.15 -13.59
C LEU A 101 -3.58 24.17 -14.14
N HIS A 102 -2.66 23.78 -13.30
CA HIS A 102 -1.45 23.09 -13.71
C HIS A 102 -1.29 21.80 -12.89
N LEU A 103 -1.31 20.69 -13.56
CA LEU A 103 -1.02 19.40 -12.98
C LEU A 103 0.49 19.16 -13.10
N THR A 104 1.16 19.02 -11.96
CA THR A 104 2.49 18.44 -11.90
C THR A 104 2.33 17.02 -11.39
N ASP A 105 1.98 16.12 -12.28
CA ASP A 105 2.11 14.72 -11.97
C ASP A 105 3.50 14.27 -12.37
N ALA A 106 4.11 13.48 -11.52
CA ALA A 106 5.32 12.75 -11.87
C ALA A 106 5.03 11.62 -12.89
N TYR A 107 3.88 11.68 -13.53
CA TYR A 107 3.52 10.72 -14.54
C TYR A 107 4.20 11.01 -15.85
N ASN A 108 4.87 10.00 -16.37
CA ASN A 108 5.26 9.93 -17.74
C ASN A 108 4.08 9.60 -18.68
N THR A 109 2.84 9.69 -18.23
CA THR A 109 1.67 9.29 -19.01
C THR A 109 0.70 10.43 -19.23
N ILE A 110 0.39 10.67 -20.48
CA ILE A 110 -0.69 11.56 -20.91
C ILE A 110 -2.02 10.99 -20.38
N PRO A 111 -2.92 11.81 -19.81
CA PRO A 111 -4.22 11.35 -19.33
C PRO A 111 -5.00 10.56 -20.39
N THR A 112 -5.76 9.55 -19.98
CA THR A 112 -6.61 8.79 -20.91
C THR A 112 -7.68 9.66 -21.54
N TYR A 113 -8.29 9.19 -22.63
CA TYR A 113 -9.37 9.91 -23.30
C TYR A 113 -10.54 10.22 -22.36
N GLU A 114 -10.94 9.27 -21.53
CA GLU A 114 -12.01 9.43 -20.55
C GLU A 114 -11.66 10.50 -19.51
N GLN A 115 -10.45 10.48 -18.99
CA GLN A 115 -9.95 11.51 -18.07
C GLN A 115 -9.93 12.90 -18.72
N LEU A 116 -9.54 12.98 -20.01
CA LEU A 116 -9.56 14.24 -20.75
C LEU A 116 -10.99 14.75 -20.95
N ILE A 117 -11.93 13.89 -21.31
CA ILE A 117 -13.35 14.26 -21.51
C ILE A 117 -13.98 14.74 -20.22
N GLN A 118 -13.77 14.05 -19.10
CA GLN A 118 -14.26 14.51 -17.79
C GLN A 118 -13.73 15.91 -17.44
N LYS A 119 -12.43 16.15 -17.65
CA LYS A 119 -11.82 17.46 -17.39
C LYS A 119 -12.34 18.57 -18.32
N ILE A 120 -12.75 18.25 -19.54
CA ILE A 120 -13.34 19.21 -20.49
C ILE A 120 -14.75 19.61 -20.05
N HIS A 121 -15.60 18.66 -19.68
CA HIS A 121 -17.02 18.88 -19.44
C HIS A 121 -17.37 19.37 -18.02
N ASN A 122 -16.46 19.25 -17.03
CA ASN A 122 -16.67 19.69 -15.65
C ASN A 122 -15.98 21.02 -15.31
N PRO A 123 -16.55 22.19 -15.70
CA PRO A 123 -15.89 23.48 -15.52
C PRO A 123 -15.94 24.05 -14.09
N LYS A 124 -16.92 23.66 -13.30
CA LYS A 124 -17.05 24.02 -11.88
C LYS A 124 -17.46 22.77 -11.11
N ILE A 125 -16.56 22.23 -10.35
CA ILE A 125 -16.90 21.13 -9.44
C ILE A 125 -17.70 21.73 -8.30
N ASP A 126 -19.02 21.52 -8.32
CA ASP A 126 -19.83 21.74 -7.13
C ASP A 126 -19.57 20.58 -6.16
N ARG A 127 -18.68 20.82 -5.20
CA ARG A 127 -18.27 19.78 -4.23
C ARG A 127 -19.42 19.33 -3.34
N THR A 128 -20.51 20.08 -3.27
CA THR A 128 -21.69 19.74 -2.45
C THR A 128 -22.60 18.69 -3.11
N LYS A 129 -22.41 18.43 -4.41
CA LYS A 129 -23.20 17.47 -5.21
C LYS A 129 -22.33 16.46 -5.95
N ARG A 130 -21.17 16.17 -5.41
CA ARG A 130 -20.21 15.25 -6.02
C ARG A 130 -20.61 13.81 -5.78
N LYS A 131 -20.41 13.00 -6.80
CA LYS A 131 -20.58 11.56 -6.77
C LYS A 131 -19.24 10.86 -6.87
N ILE A 132 -19.18 9.57 -6.57
CA ILE A 132 -17.93 8.81 -6.65
C ILE A 132 -17.34 8.80 -8.07
N ASP A 133 -18.18 8.90 -9.11
CA ASP A 133 -17.75 8.94 -10.50
C ASP A 133 -17.08 10.26 -10.90
N ASP A 134 -17.28 11.32 -10.10
CA ASP A 134 -16.65 12.62 -10.29
C ASP A 134 -15.24 12.69 -9.69
N LEU A 135 -14.82 11.65 -8.96
CA LEU A 135 -13.52 11.59 -8.32
C LEU A 135 -12.44 11.14 -9.31
N GLU A 136 -11.25 11.72 -9.17
CA GLU A 136 -10.08 11.34 -9.95
C GLU A 136 -9.51 10.00 -9.48
N VAL A 137 -9.33 9.06 -10.41
CA VAL A 137 -8.68 7.79 -10.13
C VAL A 137 -7.17 7.97 -10.10
N ILE A 138 -6.54 7.56 -9.02
CA ILE A 138 -5.09 7.58 -8.87
C ILE A 138 -4.50 6.40 -9.64
N SER A 139 -3.63 6.68 -10.59
CA SER A 139 -2.90 5.68 -11.34
C SER A 139 -1.39 6.01 -11.32
N GLY A 140 -0.57 5.03 -10.98
CA GLY A 140 0.89 5.14 -10.92
C GLY A 140 1.45 5.53 -9.54
N VAL A 141 2.60 4.96 -9.25
CA VAL A 141 3.27 5.04 -7.93
C VAL A 141 3.84 6.44 -7.61
N TYR A 142 3.89 7.32 -8.58
CA TYR A 142 4.59 8.61 -8.48
C TYR A 142 3.65 9.83 -8.51
N SER A 143 2.41 9.72 -8.04
CA SER A 143 1.54 10.89 -7.90
C SER A 143 2.17 11.93 -6.96
N THR A 144 2.78 12.96 -7.54
CA THR A 144 3.38 14.07 -6.78
C THR A 144 2.32 14.82 -5.99
N GLN A 145 1.09 14.89 -6.49
CA GLN A 145 -0.02 15.58 -5.84
C GLN A 145 -0.38 14.95 -4.51
N LEU A 146 -0.52 13.62 -4.46
CA LEU A 146 -0.77 12.91 -3.21
C LEU A 146 0.41 13.04 -2.23
N THR A 147 1.64 12.92 -2.74
CA THR A 147 2.84 13.09 -1.91
C THR A 147 2.98 14.49 -1.35
N ASP A 148 2.62 15.50 -2.12
CA ASP A 148 2.61 16.90 -1.68
C ASP A 148 1.45 17.17 -0.73
N GLY A 149 0.27 16.60 -0.99
CA GLY A 149 -0.88 16.62 -0.09
C GLY A 149 -0.54 16.02 1.27
N ILE A 150 0.05 14.81 1.30
CA ILE A 150 0.52 14.17 2.53
C ILE A 150 1.54 15.06 3.26
N SER A 151 2.49 15.64 2.52
CA SER A 151 3.50 16.53 3.11
C SER A 151 2.88 17.81 3.68
N THR A 152 1.77 18.27 3.12
CA THR A 152 1.00 19.41 3.61
C THR A 152 0.22 19.06 4.87
N ILE A 153 -0.42 17.90 4.91
CA ILE A 153 -1.07 17.35 6.11
C ILE A 153 -0.07 17.26 7.26
N LEU A 154 1.08 16.63 7.04
CA LEU A 154 2.14 16.49 8.06
C LEU A 154 2.65 17.84 8.56
N ARG A 155 2.77 18.85 7.70
CA ARG A 155 3.12 20.22 8.09
C ARG A 155 2.04 20.90 8.92
N THR A 156 0.77 20.64 8.60
CA THR A 156 -0.36 21.15 9.39
C THR A 156 -0.41 20.50 10.77
N MET A 157 -0.18 19.18 10.86
CA MET A 157 -0.05 18.47 12.13
C MET A 157 1.10 19.04 13.00
N ASP A 158 2.24 19.36 12.40
CA ASP A 158 3.38 19.97 13.08
C ASP A 158 3.05 21.38 13.60
N LYS A 159 2.38 22.20 12.79
CA LYS A 159 1.95 23.57 13.17
C LYS A 159 0.99 23.60 14.36
N VAL A 160 0.13 22.59 14.49
CA VAL A 160 -0.81 22.48 15.62
C VAL A 160 -0.28 21.61 16.76
N SER A 161 1.00 21.24 16.74
CA SER A 161 1.69 20.40 17.74
C SER A 161 1.07 19.01 17.94
N LEU A 162 0.44 18.48 16.91
CA LEU A 162 -0.17 17.14 16.87
C LEU A 162 0.56 16.20 15.89
N LYS A 163 1.83 16.44 15.58
CA LYS A 163 2.68 15.47 14.89
C LYS A 163 3.18 14.40 15.88
N ASN A 164 2.23 13.70 16.47
CA ASN A 164 2.40 12.66 17.49
C ASN A 164 1.37 11.54 17.26
N GLN A 165 1.38 10.52 18.11
CA GLN A 165 0.45 9.40 18.02
C GLN A 165 -1.01 9.84 17.82
N ARG A 166 -1.49 10.79 18.61
CA ARG A 166 -2.88 11.28 18.55
C ARG A 166 -3.25 11.87 17.18
N GLY A 167 -2.37 12.70 16.62
CA GLY A 167 -2.61 13.31 15.30
C GLY A 167 -2.63 12.27 14.18
N TYR A 168 -1.81 11.24 14.29
CA TYR A 168 -1.81 10.14 13.33
C TYR A 168 -3.06 9.26 13.45
N GLU A 169 -3.55 9.01 14.66
CA GLU A 169 -4.82 8.32 14.87
C GLU A 169 -5.98 9.07 14.19
N ILE A 170 -6.05 10.40 14.37
CA ILE A 170 -7.02 11.24 13.67
C ILE A 170 -6.89 11.07 12.15
N LEU A 171 -5.68 11.16 11.61
CA LEU A 171 -5.43 11.02 10.18
C LEU A 171 -5.95 9.68 9.63
N ILE A 172 -5.63 8.56 10.30
CA ILE A 172 -6.07 7.22 9.91
C ILE A 172 -7.60 7.14 9.93
N GLN A 173 -8.24 7.68 10.96
CA GLN A 173 -9.69 7.69 11.08
C GLN A 173 -10.35 8.50 9.96
N ILE A 174 -9.81 9.65 9.61
CA ILE A 174 -10.36 10.48 8.53
C ILE A 174 -10.17 9.83 7.15
N ILE A 175 -9.08 9.09 6.94
CA ILE A 175 -8.91 8.28 5.72
C ILE A 175 -9.95 7.15 5.69
N ALA A 176 -10.22 6.49 6.81
CA ALA A 176 -11.26 5.47 6.90
C ALA A 176 -12.66 6.05 6.59
N LEU A 177 -12.95 7.28 7.05
CA LEU A 177 -14.20 7.98 6.69
C LEU A 177 -14.32 8.21 5.19
N LYS A 178 -13.23 8.59 4.53
CA LYS A 178 -13.23 8.75 3.07
C LYS A 178 -13.58 7.45 2.35
N ILE A 179 -12.96 6.34 2.76
CA ILE A 179 -13.25 5.02 2.18
C ILE A 179 -14.70 4.63 2.43
N TYR A 180 -15.21 4.88 3.64
CA TYR A 180 -16.60 4.61 3.99
C TYR A 180 -17.57 5.40 3.09
N ASP A 181 -17.35 6.70 2.95
CA ASP A 181 -18.21 7.58 2.15
C ASP A 181 -18.26 7.17 0.67
N GLU A 182 -17.12 6.79 0.10
CA GLU A 182 -17.05 6.27 -1.26
C GLU A 182 -17.79 4.93 -1.40
N LYS A 183 -17.59 3.99 -0.48
CA LYS A 183 -18.29 2.69 -0.47
C LYS A 183 -19.79 2.86 -0.21
N ARG A 184 -20.18 3.78 0.68
CA ARG A 184 -21.59 4.12 0.91
C ARG A 184 -22.25 4.62 -0.39
N SER A 185 -21.56 5.45 -1.13
CA SER A 185 -22.04 5.96 -2.43
C SER A 185 -22.25 4.83 -3.44
N GLU A 186 -21.40 3.79 -3.44
CA GLU A 186 -21.54 2.62 -4.34
C GLU A 186 -22.60 1.60 -3.89
N LYS A 187 -22.76 1.36 -2.59
CA LYS A 187 -23.65 0.31 -2.04
C LYS A 187 -25.12 0.49 -2.44
N ILE A 188 -25.58 1.71 -2.63
CA ILE A 188 -26.98 1.97 -3.03
C ILE A 188 -27.30 1.38 -4.40
N HIS A 189 -26.33 1.21 -5.28
CA HIS A 189 -26.52 0.49 -6.52
C HIS A 189 -26.86 -0.99 -6.32
N LEU A 190 -26.35 -1.64 -5.27
CA LEU A 190 -26.53 -3.07 -5.05
C LEU A 190 -27.84 -3.41 -4.31
N ASP A 191 -28.22 -2.59 -3.34
CA ASP A 191 -29.38 -2.89 -2.47
C ASP A 191 -30.73 -2.45 -3.05
N LEU A 192 -30.75 -1.51 -3.99
CA LEU A 192 -31.97 -1.00 -4.63
C LEU A 192 -32.25 -1.58 -6.02
N ASP A 193 -31.42 -2.47 -6.51
CA ASP A 193 -31.52 -3.08 -7.85
C ASP A 193 -32.81 -3.88 -8.09
N PHE A 194 -33.53 -4.23 -7.05
CA PHE A 194 -34.75 -5.05 -7.16
C PHE A 194 -35.98 -4.25 -7.59
N TYR A 195 -35.96 -2.90 -7.51
CA TYR A 195 -37.17 -2.08 -7.70
C TYR A 195 -37.01 -0.83 -8.59
N LYS A 196 -35.82 -0.56 -9.15
CA LYS A 196 -35.59 0.63 -9.99
C LYS A 196 -35.24 0.30 -11.44
N THR A 197 -35.80 1.08 -12.35
CA THR A 197 -35.42 1.06 -13.78
C THR A 197 -34.03 1.69 -13.97
N ASP A 198 -33.31 1.33 -15.04
CA ASP A 198 -31.91 1.79 -15.30
C ASP A 198 -31.72 3.32 -15.33
N THR A 199 -32.81 4.10 -15.46
CA THR A 199 -32.80 5.57 -15.45
C THR A 199 -32.82 6.18 -14.06
N GLU A 200 -33.02 5.40 -12.99
CA GLU A 200 -33.18 5.92 -11.62
C GLU A 200 -32.00 5.54 -10.68
N LYS A 201 -30.96 4.91 -11.22
CA LYS A 201 -29.77 4.51 -10.46
C LYS A 201 -28.80 5.68 -10.35
N GLU A 202 -29.00 6.55 -9.39
CA GLU A 202 -28.04 7.61 -9.07
C GLU A 202 -27.22 7.25 -7.84
N ASN A 203 -25.89 7.42 -7.93
CA ASN A 203 -25.01 7.34 -6.77
C ASN A 203 -25.37 8.41 -5.75
N LEU A 204 -25.20 8.13 -4.45
CA LEU A 204 -25.37 9.14 -3.41
C LEU A 204 -24.30 10.23 -3.51
N ASP A 205 -24.68 11.43 -3.13
CA ASP A 205 -23.74 12.52 -2.99
C ASP A 205 -22.72 12.21 -1.87
N LEU A 206 -21.46 12.53 -2.15
CA LEU A 206 -20.37 12.36 -1.21
C LEU A 206 -20.44 13.44 -0.13
N LEU A 207 -20.21 13.05 1.10
CA LEU A 207 -20.14 13.94 2.27
C LEU A 207 -18.71 14.37 2.61
N PHE A 208 -17.72 13.65 2.09
CA PHE A 208 -16.31 13.91 2.33
C PHE A 208 -15.79 15.04 1.43
N PHE A 209 -16.12 16.26 1.79
CA PHE A 209 -15.64 17.47 1.12
C PHE A 209 -15.51 18.65 2.08
N VAL A 210 -14.73 19.65 1.69
CA VAL A 210 -14.66 20.96 2.35
C VAL A 210 -14.69 22.07 1.31
N THR A 211 -15.50 23.09 1.54
CA THR A 211 -15.60 24.25 0.67
C THR A 211 -14.62 25.35 1.08
N LYS A 212 -14.38 26.32 0.16
CA LYS A 212 -13.53 27.48 0.48
C LYS A 212 -14.08 28.30 1.64
N ASN A 213 -15.41 28.44 1.75
CA ASN A 213 -16.03 29.19 2.83
C ASN A 213 -15.83 28.48 4.17
N GLU A 214 -15.99 27.18 4.21
CA GLU A 214 -15.75 26.36 5.40
C GLU A 214 -14.28 26.39 5.85
N ARG A 215 -13.33 26.59 4.92
CA ARG A 215 -11.89 26.74 5.26
C ARG A 215 -11.50 28.13 5.76
N ASN A 216 -12.26 29.16 5.40
CA ASN A 216 -11.99 30.54 5.74
C ASN A 216 -12.78 30.98 7.00
N TYR A 217 -12.72 30.21 8.07
CA TYR A 217 -13.34 30.54 9.34
C TYR A 217 -12.39 31.34 10.25
N ILE A 218 -12.97 32.08 11.18
CA ILE A 218 -12.23 32.89 12.16
C ILE A 218 -11.97 32.05 13.41
N ASP A 219 -13.01 31.41 13.92
CA ASP A 219 -12.97 30.50 15.05
C ASP A 219 -14.05 29.41 14.90
N LEU A 220 -14.09 28.45 15.81
CA LEU A 220 -15.03 27.33 15.73
C LEU A 220 -16.51 27.72 15.93
N SER A 221 -16.84 28.96 16.29
CA SER A 221 -18.22 29.44 16.39
C SER A 221 -18.80 29.95 15.06
N ASP A 222 -17.98 30.02 13.98
CA ASP A 222 -18.39 30.41 12.65
C ASP A 222 -19.34 29.36 12.04
N ASP A 223 -20.51 29.77 11.56
CA ASP A 223 -21.52 28.89 10.96
C ASP A 223 -20.98 28.05 9.80
N ASN A 224 -20.04 28.59 9.03
CA ASN A 224 -19.45 27.86 7.92
C ASN A 224 -18.67 26.62 8.40
N ILE A 225 -17.80 26.77 9.40
CA ILE A 225 -17.04 25.63 9.91
C ILE A 225 -17.92 24.67 10.71
N GLN A 226 -18.97 25.16 11.36
CA GLN A 226 -19.94 24.30 12.05
C GLN A 226 -20.67 23.37 11.08
N SER A 227 -21.07 23.85 9.91
CA SER A 227 -21.67 23.01 8.86
C SER A 227 -20.74 21.88 8.41
N PHE A 228 -19.44 22.18 8.28
CA PHE A 228 -18.43 21.15 7.99
C PHE A 228 -18.30 20.14 9.14
N ILE A 229 -18.19 20.62 10.39
CA ILE A 229 -18.04 19.78 11.58
C ILE A 229 -19.24 18.84 11.73
N GLU A 230 -20.47 19.35 11.60
CA GLU A 230 -21.69 18.55 11.68
C GLU A 230 -21.72 17.44 10.63
N ARG A 231 -21.46 17.80 9.36
CA ARG A 231 -21.42 16.83 8.25
C ARG A 231 -20.38 15.73 8.48
N MET A 232 -19.16 16.10 8.88
CA MET A 232 -18.09 15.11 9.15
C MET A 232 -18.40 14.26 10.38
N ARG A 233 -19.06 14.82 11.38
CA ARG A 233 -19.45 14.10 12.58
C ARG A 233 -20.59 13.12 12.33
N GLU A 234 -21.54 13.46 11.48
CA GLU A 234 -22.60 12.53 11.04
C GLU A 234 -21.98 11.36 10.27
N LEU A 235 -21.12 11.65 9.29
CA LEU A 235 -20.40 10.64 8.55
C LEU A 235 -19.58 9.73 9.49
N TYR A 236 -18.93 10.30 10.51
CA TYR A 236 -18.18 9.53 11.51
C TYR A 236 -19.09 8.57 12.28
N LYS A 237 -20.26 9.02 12.73
CA LYS A 237 -21.20 8.18 13.46
C LYS A 237 -21.74 7.02 12.62
N GLU A 238 -22.02 7.26 11.35
CA GLU A 238 -22.44 6.20 10.42
C GLU A 238 -21.31 5.19 10.20
N ALA A 239 -20.10 5.69 9.89
CA ALA A 239 -18.94 4.86 9.63
C ALA A 239 -18.50 4.03 10.86
N ALA A 240 -18.64 4.55 12.08
CA ALA A 240 -18.28 3.85 13.32
C ALA A 240 -19.09 2.57 13.54
N GLN A 241 -20.29 2.48 13.00
CA GLN A 241 -21.11 1.26 13.08
C GLN A 241 -20.47 0.10 12.27
N GLU A 242 -19.86 0.39 11.14
CA GLU A 242 -19.20 -0.60 10.28
C GLU A 242 -17.71 -0.75 10.62
N TYR A 243 -17.03 0.35 10.92
CA TYR A 243 -15.57 0.42 11.12
C TYR A 243 -15.18 0.69 12.57
N HIS A 244 -15.95 0.12 13.54
CA HIS A 244 -15.69 0.30 14.98
C HIS A 244 -14.27 -0.06 15.39
N PHE A 245 -13.62 -1.00 14.70
CA PHE A 245 -12.25 -1.42 14.95
C PHE A 245 -11.18 -0.35 14.63
N ILE A 246 -11.54 0.70 13.87
CA ILE A 246 -10.66 1.86 13.57
C ILE A 246 -11.19 3.11 14.28
N LEU A 247 -12.51 3.35 14.23
CA LEU A 247 -13.09 4.63 14.60
C LEU A 247 -13.45 4.72 16.09
N ASP A 248 -13.84 3.61 16.70
CA ASP A 248 -14.40 3.58 18.06
C ASP A 248 -13.69 2.53 18.93
N ARG A 249 -12.36 2.54 18.86
CA ARG A 249 -11.52 1.65 19.67
C ARG A 249 -11.64 2.06 21.13
N ASP A 250 -11.88 1.11 22.01
CA ASP A 250 -11.96 1.31 23.46
C ASP A 250 -13.14 2.19 23.93
N ASP A 251 -14.23 2.26 23.17
CA ASP A 251 -15.43 3.07 23.49
C ASP A 251 -15.13 4.56 23.73
N GLN A 252 -14.04 5.08 23.15
CA GLN A 252 -13.64 6.48 23.24
C GLN A 252 -13.47 7.12 21.88
N GLU A 253 -14.23 8.19 21.66
CA GLU A 253 -14.12 9.00 20.44
C GLU A 253 -12.72 9.66 20.37
N THR A 254 -11.91 9.26 19.40
CA THR A 254 -10.55 9.79 19.22
C THR A 254 -10.58 11.24 18.76
N VAL A 255 -11.55 11.62 17.93
CA VAL A 255 -11.71 12.97 17.40
C VAL A 255 -12.44 13.85 18.42
N ALA A 256 -11.79 14.90 18.89
CA ALA A 256 -12.45 15.92 19.69
C ALA A 256 -12.95 17.05 18.77
N TRP A 257 -14.23 17.00 18.40
CA TRP A 257 -14.88 17.93 17.47
C TRP A 257 -14.95 19.39 17.95
N ASN A 258 -14.69 19.63 19.21
CA ASN A 258 -14.63 20.96 19.85
C ASN A 258 -13.21 21.51 19.98
N LYS A 259 -12.20 20.83 19.44
CA LYS A 259 -10.80 21.26 19.48
C LYS A 259 -10.37 21.77 18.11
N GLU A 260 -9.95 23.02 18.07
CA GLU A 260 -9.52 23.68 16.83
C GLU A 260 -8.37 22.95 16.14
N GLU A 261 -7.42 22.38 16.91
CA GLU A 261 -6.27 21.64 16.38
C GLU A 261 -6.74 20.38 15.63
N HIS A 262 -7.73 19.66 16.14
CA HIS A 262 -8.30 18.49 15.48
C HIS A 262 -9.03 18.88 14.18
N ILE A 263 -9.87 19.93 14.25
CA ILE A 263 -10.62 20.40 13.08
C ILE A 263 -9.69 20.88 11.98
N LYS A 264 -8.57 21.54 12.30
CA LYS A 264 -7.55 21.94 11.31
C LYS A 264 -6.95 20.75 10.59
N ILE A 265 -6.64 19.66 11.31
CA ILE A 265 -6.12 18.43 10.69
C ILE A 265 -7.20 17.81 9.80
N ILE A 266 -8.42 17.65 10.30
CA ILE A 266 -9.53 17.04 9.56
C ILE A 266 -9.80 17.81 8.27
N ALA A 267 -9.94 19.13 8.35
CA ALA A 267 -10.19 19.97 7.19
C ALA A 267 -9.03 19.92 6.17
N GLU A 268 -7.78 19.82 6.64
CA GLU A 268 -6.62 19.65 5.76
C GLU A 268 -6.64 18.31 5.05
N VAL A 269 -6.89 17.21 5.77
CA VAL A 269 -6.98 15.86 5.19
C VAL A 269 -8.10 15.80 4.14
N VAL A 270 -9.27 16.35 4.47
CA VAL A 270 -10.39 16.40 3.53
C VAL A 270 -10.04 17.22 2.30
N GLU A 271 -9.42 18.39 2.45
CA GLU A 271 -9.02 19.25 1.32
C GLU A 271 -8.03 18.57 0.38
N GLN A 272 -7.07 17.82 0.93
CA GLN A 272 -6.02 17.17 0.13
C GLN A 272 -6.53 15.92 -0.59
N PHE A 273 -7.55 15.24 -0.06
CA PHE A 273 -8.01 13.95 -0.58
C PHE A 273 -9.39 13.97 -1.22
N GLN A 274 -10.19 15.02 -1.04
CA GLN A 274 -11.58 15.08 -1.52
C GLN A 274 -11.75 14.90 -3.04
N ASP A 275 -10.72 15.20 -3.83
CA ASP A 275 -10.79 15.16 -5.29
C ASP A 275 -10.42 13.79 -5.88
N TYR A 276 -9.89 12.86 -5.06
CA TYR A 276 -9.41 11.56 -5.49
C TYR A 276 -10.30 10.42 -5.00
N SER A 277 -10.47 9.37 -5.80
CA SER A 277 -11.10 8.13 -5.34
C SER A 277 -10.05 7.18 -4.77
N PHE A 278 -10.27 6.73 -3.55
CA PHE A 278 -9.45 5.70 -2.91
C PHE A 278 -9.97 4.30 -3.25
N VAL A 279 -11.29 4.15 -3.41
CA VAL A 279 -11.92 2.86 -3.72
C VAL A 279 -11.68 2.43 -5.17
N LYS A 280 -11.76 3.37 -6.13
CA LYS A 280 -11.56 3.09 -7.56
C LYS A 280 -10.11 3.12 -8.00
N SER A 281 -9.21 3.68 -7.19
CA SER A 281 -7.80 3.78 -7.52
C SER A 281 -7.10 2.43 -7.45
N HIS A 282 -6.01 2.29 -8.21
CA HIS A 282 -5.21 1.08 -8.19
C HIS A 282 -4.66 0.86 -6.78
N LYS A 283 -5.06 -0.23 -6.14
CA LYS A 283 -4.81 -0.50 -4.71
C LYS A 283 -3.32 -0.46 -4.38
N THR A 284 -2.48 -1.01 -5.26
CA THR A 284 -1.02 -1.04 -5.09
C THR A 284 -0.40 0.35 -5.09
N ASP A 285 -0.86 1.23 -5.99
CA ASP A 285 -0.30 2.57 -6.13
C ASP A 285 -0.68 3.46 -4.96
N LEU A 286 -1.96 3.45 -4.58
CA LEU A 286 -2.47 4.18 -3.43
C LEU A 286 -1.77 3.75 -2.14
N TYR A 287 -1.60 2.44 -1.96
CA TYR A 287 -0.91 1.87 -0.83
C TYR A 287 0.54 2.37 -0.73
N GLN A 288 1.32 2.26 -1.80
CA GLN A 288 2.71 2.71 -1.80
C GLN A 288 2.85 4.21 -1.50
N ILE A 289 1.98 5.04 -2.08
CA ILE A 289 2.05 6.48 -1.90
C ILE A 289 1.65 6.90 -0.48
N VAL A 290 0.50 6.42 -0.01
CA VAL A 290 -0.08 6.87 1.25
C VAL A 290 0.61 6.20 2.44
N PHE A 291 0.69 4.87 2.42
CA PHE A 291 1.16 4.11 3.57
C PHE A 291 2.66 4.13 3.75
N HIS A 292 3.43 3.94 2.70
CA HIS A 292 4.88 3.99 2.81
C HIS A 292 5.37 5.35 3.30
N LYS A 293 4.71 6.43 2.88
CA LYS A 293 5.06 7.76 3.36
C LYS A 293 4.69 7.96 4.82
N PHE A 294 3.48 7.56 5.22
CA PHE A 294 3.07 7.63 6.62
C PHE A 294 3.87 6.67 7.50
N ALA A 295 3.97 5.42 7.13
CA ALA A 295 4.70 4.42 7.90
C ALA A 295 6.20 4.76 8.03
N SER A 296 6.83 5.35 7.02
CA SER A 296 8.22 5.83 7.12
C SER A 296 8.38 7.00 8.11
N GLU A 297 7.38 7.85 8.28
CA GLU A 297 7.42 8.92 9.29
C GLU A 297 7.12 8.37 10.70
N PHE A 298 6.28 7.34 10.81
CA PHE A 298 6.04 6.60 12.06
C PHE A 298 7.28 5.84 12.53
N SER A 299 7.90 5.06 11.66
CA SER A 299 9.07 4.26 12.01
C SER A 299 10.29 5.09 12.39
N LYS A 300 10.35 6.38 11.96
CA LYS A 300 11.37 7.33 12.43
C LYS A 300 11.15 7.78 13.88
N ALA A 301 9.90 7.77 14.33
CA ALA A 301 9.55 8.14 15.71
C ALA A 301 9.84 6.99 16.69
N GLU A 302 9.76 5.74 16.24
CA GLU A 302 10.03 4.55 17.04
C GLU A 302 11.21 3.75 16.48
N LYS A 303 12.16 3.39 17.33
CA LYS A 303 13.45 2.79 16.96
C LYS A 303 13.30 1.46 16.22
N GLY A 304 13.47 1.45 14.91
CA GLY A 304 13.97 0.31 14.15
C GLY A 304 12.91 -0.72 13.70
N GLN A 305 11.69 -0.33 13.37
CA GLN A 305 10.78 -1.17 12.58
C GLN A 305 11.05 -0.93 11.09
N PHE A 306 11.29 -2.02 10.35
CA PHE A 306 11.59 -1.97 8.93
C PHE A 306 10.39 -2.47 8.14
N LEU A 307 9.86 -1.61 7.26
CA LEU A 307 8.84 -2.03 6.31
C LEU A 307 9.47 -2.95 5.26
N THR A 308 8.79 -4.03 4.96
CA THR A 308 9.21 -4.94 3.90
C THR A 308 8.86 -4.32 2.55
N PRO A 309 9.82 -4.17 1.62
CA PRO A 309 9.51 -3.66 0.30
C PRO A 309 8.52 -4.55 -0.47
N ILE A 310 7.56 -3.93 -1.15
CA ILE A 310 6.47 -4.63 -1.86
C ILE A 310 6.98 -5.68 -2.85
N PRO A 311 8.04 -5.46 -3.65
CA PRO A 311 8.53 -6.51 -4.55
C PRO A 311 8.96 -7.80 -3.81
N ILE A 312 9.49 -7.67 -2.60
CA ILE A 312 9.88 -8.81 -1.75
C ILE A 312 8.63 -9.55 -1.24
N ILE A 313 7.62 -8.79 -0.83
CA ILE A 313 6.36 -9.34 -0.34
C ILE A 313 5.64 -10.08 -1.45
N ASP A 314 5.47 -9.44 -2.61
CA ASP A 314 4.78 -10.01 -3.77
C ASP A 314 5.47 -11.29 -4.26
N PHE A 315 6.80 -11.27 -4.32
CA PHE A 315 7.58 -12.45 -4.65
C PHE A 315 7.34 -13.59 -3.66
N LEU A 316 7.45 -13.35 -2.34
CA LEU A 316 7.29 -14.40 -1.34
C LEU A 316 5.84 -14.94 -1.31
N VAL A 317 4.84 -14.06 -1.46
CA VAL A 317 3.42 -14.45 -1.58
C VAL A 317 3.21 -15.30 -2.83
N SER A 318 3.80 -14.91 -3.97
CA SER A 318 3.70 -15.67 -5.23
C SER A 318 4.35 -17.05 -5.14
N ILE A 319 5.45 -17.19 -4.41
CA ILE A 319 6.13 -18.47 -4.15
C ILE A 319 5.31 -19.36 -3.21
N VAL A 320 4.82 -18.82 -2.10
CA VAL A 320 4.05 -19.58 -1.09
C VAL A 320 2.63 -19.88 -1.57
N ASN A 321 2.09 -19.04 -2.45
CA ASN A 321 0.81 -19.22 -3.14
C ASN A 321 -0.39 -19.51 -2.19
N PRO A 322 -0.77 -18.55 -1.30
CA PRO A 322 -1.94 -18.70 -0.45
C PRO A 322 -3.22 -18.89 -1.26
N ARG A 323 -4.16 -19.72 -0.77
CA ARG A 323 -5.40 -20.08 -1.47
C ARG A 323 -6.63 -19.51 -0.80
N SER A 324 -7.68 -19.33 -1.56
CA SER A 324 -8.94 -18.69 -1.13
C SER A 324 -9.62 -19.31 0.10
N THR A 325 -9.40 -20.61 0.37
CA THR A 325 -9.99 -21.33 1.51
C THR A 325 -9.05 -21.49 2.70
N GLU A 326 -7.83 -20.99 2.60
CA GLU A 326 -6.79 -21.21 3.60
C GLU A 326 -6.79 -20.13 4.67
N LYS A 327 -6.43 -20.51 5.90
CA LYS A 327 -6.19 -19.58 7.00
C LYS A 327 -4.74 -19.11 6.97
N ILE A 328 -4.56 -17.80 6.86
CA ILE A 328 -3.25 -17.16 6.77
C ILE A 328 -3.00 -16.35 8.04
N ILE A 329 -1.78 -16.36 8.53
CA ILE A 329 -1.36 -15.49 9.61
C ILE A 329 0.01 -14.86 9.34
N ASP A 330 0.13 -13.58 9.71
CA ASP A 330 1.43 -12.94 9.96
C ASP A 330 1.56 -12.65 11.47
N PRO A 331 2.43 -13.39 12.18
CA PRO A 331 2.62 -13.21 13.61
C PRO A 331 3.45 -11.97 13.98
N THR A 332 3.97 -11.22 13.02
CA THR A 332 4.65 -9.92 13.17
C THR A 332 4.17 -8.96 12.09
N SER A 333 2.85 -8.73 12.10
CA SER A 333 2.14 -8.24 10.91
C SER A 333 2.58 -6.84 10.45
N GLY A 334 3.18 -6.02 11.33
CA GLY A 334 3.44 -4.63 10.98
C GLY A 334 2.18 -3.97 10.44
N ILE A 335 2.27 -3.40 9.25
CA ILE A 335 1.13 -2.82 8.54
C ILE A 335 0.35 -3.83 7.65
N ALA A 336 0.51 -5.13 7.92
CA ALA A 336 -0.19 -6.26 7.27
C ALA A 336 0.06 -6.42 5.76
N ASP A 337 1.27 -6.12 5.29
CA ASP A 337 1.58 -6.16 3.85
C ASP A 337 1.50 -7.55 3.25
N PHE A 338 2.03 -8.58 3.92
CA PHE A 338 1.90 -9.96 3.46
C PHE A 338 0.44 -10.40 3.36
N LEU A 339 -0.40 -9.94 4.28
CA LEU A 339 -1.81 -10.28 4.32
C LEU A 339 -2.59 -9.57 3.22
N SER A 340 -2.36 -8.27 3.03
CA SER A 340 -3.03 -7.47 2.00
C SER A 340 -2.64 -7.92 0.59
N VAL A 341 -1.36 -8.19 0.33
CA VAL A 341 -0.90 -8.72 -0.96
C VAL A 341 -1.45 -10.12 -1.21
N SER A 342 -1.51 -10.99 -0.18
CA SER A 342 -2.15 -12.31 -0.31
C SER A 342 -3.63 -12.19 -0.68
N TYR A 343 -4.35 -11.23 -0.09
CA TYR A 343 -5.75 -10.96 -0.40
C TYR A 343 -5.94 -10.47 -1.84
N VAL A 344 -5.15 -9.48 -2.27
CA VAL A 344 -5.19 -8.93 -3.62
C VAL A 344 -4.81 -9.97 -4.67
N ASN A 345 -3.74 -10.74 -4.46
CA ASN A 345 -3.28 -11.78 -5.39
C ASN A 345 -4.26 -12.96 -5.49
N SER A 346 -5.12 -13.14 -4.51
CA SER A 346 -6.24 -14.08 -4.59
C SER A 346 -7.46 -13.52 -5.35
N HIS A 347 -7.35 -12.36 -5.99
CA HIS A 347 -8.45 -11.61 -6.61
C HIS A 347 -9.63 -11.37 -5.65
N SER A 348 -9.32 -11.07 -4.39
CA SER A 348 -10.29 -10.88 -3.31
C SER A 348 -11.21 -12.09 -3.07
N ARG A 349 -10.75 -13.31 -3.43
CA ARG A 349 -11.44 -14.57 -3.17
C ARG A 349 -11.03 -15.23 -1.87
N LEU A 350 -9.91 -14.79 -1.28
CA LEU A 350 -9.52 -15.22 0.06
C LEU A 350 -10.60 -14.74 1.03
N ASP A 351 -11.13 -15.66 1.83
CA ASP A 351 -12.12 -15.30 2.86
C ASP A 351 -11.42 -14.38 3.89
N ASP A 352 -11.92 -13.17 4.05
CA ASP A 352 -11.41 -12.18 5.00
C ASP A 352 -11.50 -12.67 6.46
N ASN A 353 -12.44 -13.57 6.77
CA ASN A 353 -12.50 -14.30 8.05
C ASN A 353 -11.32 -15.26 8.27
N ASN A 354 -10.53 -15.53 7.26
CA ASN A 354 -9.37 -16.40 7.32
C ASN A 354 -8.02 -15.67 7.41
N ILE A 355 -8.04 -14.34 7.56
CA ILE A 355 -6.86 -13.49 7.63
C ILE A 355 -6.59 -13.06 9.08
N TYR A 356 -5.37 -13.34 9.57
CA TYR A 356 -4.96 -13.09 10.95
C TYR A 356 -3.63 -12.35 10.99
N GLY A 357 -3.51 -11.42 11.93
CA GLY A 357 -2.27 -10.69 12.18
C GLY A 357 -2.10 -10.37 13.66
N LEU A 358 -0.87 -10.34 14.12
CA LEU A 358 -0.49 -9.91 15.46
C LEU A 358 0.70 -8.97 15.36
N ASP A 359 0.65 -7.88 16.11
CA ASP A 359 1.79 -6.99 16.30
C ASP A 359 1.85 -6.48 17.73
N ASN A 360 3.03 -6.06 18.17
CA ASN A 360 3.24 -5.47 19.47
C ASN A 360 3.16 -3.94 19.48
N ASP A 361 2.96 -3.34 18.32
CA ASP A 361 2.78 -1.91 18.11
C ASP A 361 1.33 -1.62 17.70
N ASP A 362 0.65 -0.82 18.53
CA ASP A 362 -0.75 -0.46 18.31
C ASP A 362 -0.96 0.39 17.05
N GLN A 363 -0.01 1.27 16.75
CA GLN A 363 -0.08 2.11 15.54
C GLN A 363 0.07 1.27 14.26
N MET A 364 0.95 0.26 14.30
CA MET A 364 1.07 -0.68 13.18
C MET A 364 -0.23 -1.44 12.95
N ILE A 365 -0.92 -1.86 13.99
CA ILE A 365 -2.22 -2.54 13.86
C ILE A 365 -3.30 -1.59 13.30
N MET A 366 -3.32 -0.33 13.69
CA MET A 366 -4.25 0.65 13.10
C MET A 366 -3.96 0.85 11.60
N LEU A 367 -2.71 0.99 11.23
CA LEU A 367 -2.31 1.08 9.82
C LEU A 367 -2.62 -0.21 9.07
N ALA A 368 -2.42 -1.37 9.69
CA ALA A 368 -2.76 -2.67 9.11
C ALA A 368 -4.26 -2.80 8.83
N GLN A 369 -5.10 -2.38 9.75
CA GLN A 369 -6.56 -2.35 9.58
C GLN A 369 -6.96 -1.45 8.40
N LEU A 370 -6.38 -0.25 8.33
CA LEU A 370 -6.63 0.66 7.22
C LEU A 370 -6.10 0.10 5.88
N ASN A 371 -4.93 -0.55 5.87
CA ASN A 371 -4.38 -1.22 4.70
C ASN A 371 -5.33 -2.31 4.18
N MET A 372 -5.80 -3.18 5.06
CA MET A 372 -6.75 -4.24 4.69
C MET A 372 -8.06 -3.65 4.18
N LEU A 373 -8.57 -2.60 4.83
CA LEU A 373 -9.79 -1.91 4.41
C LEU A 373 -9.67 -1.30 3.01
N LEU A 374 -8.53 -0.66 2.69
CA LEU A 374 -8.24 -0.13 1.35
C LEU A 374 -8.20 -1.23 0.29
N ASN A 375 -7.73 -2.42 0.65
CA ASN A 375 -7.71 -3.56 -0.24
C ASN A 375 -9.05 -4.31 -0.34
N GLY A 376 -10.07 -3.83 0.37
CA GLY A 376 -11.44 -4.35 0.28
C GLY A 376 -11.81 -5.37 1.35
N ASP A 377 -10.89 -5.68 2.27
CA ASP A 377 -11.14 -6.54 3.42
C ASP A 377 -11.39 -5.69 4.67
N GLY A 378 -12.55 -5.84 5.29
CA GLY A 378 -12.89 -5.16 6.55
C GLY A 378 -12.91 -6.09 7.77
N ASN A 379 -12.70 -7.41 7.59
CA ASN A 379 -12.92 -8.42 8.63
C ASN A 379 -11.66 -9.16 9.08
N ALA A 380 -10.48 -8.79 8.59
CA ALA A 380 -9.20 -9.37 9.03
C ALA A 380 -9.02 -9.25 10.55
N ARG A 381 -8.61 -10.33 11.18
CA ARG A 381 -8.39 -10.39 12.63
C ARG A 381 -7.00 -9.89 13.01
N LEU A 382 -6.84 -8.58 12.99
CA LEU A 382 -5.60 -7.90 13.36
C LEU A 382 -5.67 -7.49 14.83
N LYS A 383 -4.72 -7.95 15.64
CA LYS A 383 -4.73 -7.75 17.08
C LYS A 383 -3.41 -7.18 17.59
N HIS A 384 -3.53 -6.13 18.40
CA HIS A 384 -2.41 -5.58 19.17
C HIS A 384 -2.20 -6.35 20.46
N LYS A 385 -0.93 -6.67 20.77
CA LYS A 385 -0.51 -7.13 22.09
C LYS A 385 0.87 -6.56 22.41
N PRO A 386 0.94 -5.68 23.42
CA PRO A 386 2.19 -5.00 23.77
C PRO A 386 3.30 -5.96 24.18
N ASP A 387 4.51 -5.46 24.18
CA ASP A 387 5.76 -6.11 24.61
C ASP A 387 6.18 -7.31 23.76
N LYS A 388 5.61 -8.50 23.97
CA LYS A 388 6.11 -9.76 23.41
C LYS A 388 5.28 -10.30 22.26
N GLY A 389 4.17 -9.63 21.96
CA GLY A 389 3.31 -9.94 20.80
C GLY A 389 3.02 -11.45 20.69
N SER A 390 3.14 -11.96 19.50
CA SER A 390 2.78 -13.34 19.17
C SER A 390 3.75 -14.42 19.67
N ILE A 391 4.87 -14.08 20.31
CA ILE A 391 5.69 -15.09 21.01
C ILE A 391 4.90 -15.63 22.20
N VAL A 392 4.23 -14.75 22.92
CA VAL A 392 3.45 -15.09 24.12
C VAL A 392 1.98 -15.31 23.81
N TRP A 393 1.39 -14.46 22.99
CA TRP A 393 -0.04 -14.47 22.68
C TRP A 393 -0.37 -15.31 21.45
N LYS A 394 -1.39 -16.16 21.55
CA LYS A 394 -1.86 -17.06 20.48
C LYS A 394 -3.37 -16.91 20.28
N PHE A 395 -3.84 -17.13 19.05
CA PHE A 395 -5.26 -17.33 18.82
C PHE A 395 -5.69 -18.72 19.30
N ASP A 396 -6.85 -18.78 19.97
CA ASP A 396 -7.54 -20.03 20.23
C ASP A 396 -8.47 -20.40 19.05
N ASP A 397 -9.13 -21.54 19.11
CA ASP A 397 -10.05 -21.99 18.06
C ASP A 397 -11.36 -21.18 17.96
N ARG A 398 -11.59 -20.27 18.92
CA ARG A 398 -12.70 -19.30 18.93
C ARG A 398 -12.28 -17.88 18.55
N ASP A 399 -11.07 -17.70 18.05
CA ASP A 399 -10.49 -16.40 17.67
C ASP A 399 -10.19 -15.44 18.84
N ASN A 400 -10.18 -15.92 20.07
CA ASN A 400 -9.71 -15.14 21.19
C ASN A 400 -8.20 -15.22 21.31
N LEU A 401 -7.60 -14.20 21.92
CA LEU A 401 -6.19 -14.22 22.28
C LEU A 401 -5.99 -14.83 23.67
N VAL A 402 -5.13 -15.83 23.72
CA VAL A 402 -4.75 -16.52 24.94
C VAL A 402 -3.24 -16.42 25.17
N GLU A 403 -2.84 -16.27 26.41
CA GLU A 403 -1.43 -16.23 26.79
C GLU A 403 -0.88 -17.64 26.92
N LEU A 404 0.23 -17.91 26.23
CA LEU A 404 0.92 -19.19 26.30
C LEU A 404 1.61 -19.34 27.66
N ASN A 405 1.44 -20.45 28.35
CA ASN A 405 2.10 -20.73 29.60
C ASN A 405 2.34 -22.23 29.83
N GLN A 406 3.19 -22.59 30.81
CA GLN A 406 3.61 -23.96 31.11
C GLN A 406 2.45 -24.86 31.55
N LYS A 407 1.44 -24.31 32.22
CA LYS A 407 0.26 -25.06 32.61
C LYS A 407 -0.52 -25.50 31.37
N LEU A 408 -0.68 -24.58 30.45
CA LEU A 408 -1.27 -24.84 29.15
C LEU A 408 -0.40 -25.83 28.33
N HIS A 409 0.90 -25.74 28.41
CA HIS A 409 1.82 -26.65 27.73
C HIS A 409 1.83 -28.07 28.34
N LYS A 410 1.69 -28.20 29.63
CA LYS A 410 1.77 -29.50 30.36
C LYS A 410 0.54 -30.37 30.21
N SER A 411 -0.64 -29.83 29.95
CA SER A 411 -1.86 -30.60 29.72
C SER A 411 -1.89 -31.34 28.37
N GLY A 412 -0.91 -31.16 27.56
CA GLY A 412 -0.61 -31.76 26.26
C GLY A 412 0.55 -30.98 25.71
N ASN A 413 1.04 -31.18 24.52
CA ASN A 413 1.87 -30.15 23.93
C ASN A 413 0.94 -29.00 23.45
N TRP A 414 1.45 -27.78 23.33
CA TRP A 414 0.63 -26.64 22.92
C TRP A 414 0.16 -26.68 21.43
N ASP A 415 0.58 -27.74 20.74
CA ASP A 415 0.07 -28.10 19.42
C ASP A 415 -1.13 -29.03 19.48
N ASN A 416 -1.38 -29.72 20.61
CA ASN A 416 -2.48 -30.65 20.80
C ASN A 416 -3.14 -30.44 22.16
N TRP A 417 -3.84 -29.35 22.28
CA TRP A 417 -4.42 -28.82 23.50
C TRP A 417 -5.69 -29.58 23.91
N LYS A 418 -5.81 -29.99 25.17
CA LYS A 418 -6.95 -30.77 25.67
C LYS A 418 -8.04 -29.94 26.35
N ASP A 419 -7.76 -28.70 26.69
CA ASP A 419 -8.72 -27.81 27.35
C ASP A 419 -9.70 -27.18 26.34
N GLN A 420 -10.65 -26.41 26.85
CA GLN A 420 -11.61 -25.67 26.02
C GLN A 420 -10.92 -24.66 25.07
N THR A 421 -9.74 -24.19 25.45
CA THR A 421 -8.93 -23.27 24.67
C THR A 421 -7.91 -24.01 23.84
N LYS A 422 -8.23 -24.33 22.62
CA LYS A 422 -7.28 -24.93 21.66
C LYS A 422 -6.56 -23.85 20.88
N LEU A 423 -5.29 -24.01 20.68
CA LEU A 423 -4.51 -23.08 19.85
C LEU A 423 -4.84 -23.28 18.37
N LYS A 424 -5.21 -22.19 17.72
CA LYS A 424 -5.54 -22.19 16.30
C LYS A 424 -4.32 -22.55 15.46
N LYS A 425 -4.57 -23.30 14.39
CA LYS A 425 -3.58 -23.70 13.39
C LYS A 425 -3.91 -23.06 12.04
N PHE A 426 -2.87 -22.70 11.32
CA PHE A 426 -2.95 -21.99 10.06
C PHE A 426 -2.40 -22.81 8.91
N ASP A 427 -2.96 -22.58 7.73
CA ASP A 427 -2.50 -23.22 6.49
C ASP A 427 -1.25 -22.54 5.95
N VAL A 428 -1.14 -21.22 6.19
CA VAL A 428 -0.02 -20.40 5.72
C VAL A 428 0.46 -19.46 6.82
N VAL A 429 1.76 -19.40 7.00
CA VAL A 429 2.44 -18.34 7.78
C VAL A 429 3.36 -17.59 6.83
N LEU A 430 3.15 -16.28 6.71
CA LEU A 430 3.99 -15.35 5.97
C LEU A 430 4.44 -14.26 6.93
N THR A 431 5.74 -14.04 7.08
CA THR A 431 6.20 -13.12 8.11
C THR A 431 7.63 -12.61 7.87
N ASN A 432 7.87 -11.38 8.31
CA ASN A 432 9.20 -10.77 8.39
C ASN A 432 9.47 -10.36 9.86
N PRO A 433 9.96 -11.28 10.71
CA PRO A 433 10.27 -10.96 12.09
C PRO A 433 11.33 -9.87 12.23
N PRO A 434 11.31 -9.08 13.32
CA PRO A 434 12.35 -8.10 13.55
C PRO A 434 13.72 -8.78 13.66
N PHE A 435 14.72 -8.22 12.99
CA PHE A 435 16.10 -8.72 12.97
C PHE A 435 17.10 -7.60 13.35
N GLY A 436 18.28 -8.01 13.82
CA GLY A 436 19.35 -7.14 14.29
C GLY A 436 19.91 -7.60 15.64
N ASP A 437 21.18 -7.28 15.91
CA ASP A 437 21.91 -7.76 17.08
C ASP A 437 21.30 -7.35 18.44
N ASP A 438 20.58 -6.24 18.47
CA ASP A 438 19.92 -5.71 19.68
C ASP A 438 18.53 -6.32 19.95
N ARG A 439 18.08 -7.28 19.11
CA ARG A 439 16.73 -7.81 19.16
C ARG A 439 16.69 -9.25 19.63
N ALA A 440 17.00 -9.43 20.90
CA ALA A 440 16.83 -10.69 21.59
C ALA A 440 15.60 -10.64 22.50
N PHE A 441 14.84 -11.73 22.52
CA PHE A 441 13.83 -11.95 23.53
C PHE A 441 14.52 -12.24 24.87
N VAL A 442 14.22 -11.41 25.86
CA VAL A 442 14.64 -11.58 27.25
C VAL A 442 13.36 -11.49 28.10
N PRO A 443 13.00 -12.54 28.87
CA PRO A 443 11.83 -12.48 29.75
C PRO A 443 11.95 -11.34 30.75
N LYS A 444 10.90 -10.51 30.87
CA LYS A 444 10.83 -9.40 31.85
C LYS A 444 10.16 -9.80 33.16
N ASP A 445 9.30 -10.79 33.09
CA ASP A 445 8.51 -11.28 34.23
C ASP A 445 8.36 -12.82 34.20
N THR A 446 7.61 -13.35 35.17
CA THR A 446 7.36 -14.79 35.29
C THR A 446 6.48 -15.35 34.18
N ASN A 447 5.53 -14.57 33.66
CA ASN A 447 4.64 -15.00 32.59
C ASN A 447 5.41 -15.15 31.27
N ASP A 448 6.30 -14.19 30.98
CA ASP A 448 7.18 -14.27 29.82
C ASP A 448 8.07 -15.49 29.84
N LYS A 449 8.66 -15.73 31.02
CA LYS A 449 9.53 -16.87 31.24
C LYS A 449 8.75 -18.16 31.04
N ASP A 450 7.55 -18.25 31.63
CA ASP A 450 6.70 -19.42 31.52
C ASP A 450 6.28 -19.69 30.06
N ALA A 451 5.99 -18.64 29.29
CA ALA A 451 5.65 -18.75 27.88
C ALA A 451 6.83 -19.19 27.01
N ILE A 452 8.01 -18.55 27.16
CA ILE A 452 9.17 -18.85 26.32
C ILE A 452 9.78 -20.21 26.65
N GLU A 453 9.64 -20.70 27.87
CA GLU A 453 10.07 -22.04 28.26
C GLU A 453 9.30 -23.15 27.54
N CYS A 454 8.17 -22.84 26.90
CA CYS A 454 7.46 -23.76 26.01
C CYS A 454 8.19 -24.00 24.68
N TYR A 455 9.14 -23.13 24.31
CA TYR A 455 9.89 -23.23 23.06
C TYR A 455 11.09 -24.13 23.19
N GLU A 456 11.27 -25.09 22.26
CA GLU A 456 12.44 -26.00 22.24
C GLU A 456 13.74 -25.23 22.00
N LEU A 457 13.71 -24.26 21.04
CA LEU A 457 14.89 -23.46 20.71
C LEU A 457 15.35 -22.60 21.88
N TRP A 458 14.44 -22.10 22.72
CA TRP A 458 14.81 -21.40 23.95
C TRP A 458 15.75 -22.25 24.82
N ASN A 459 15.38 -23.52 25.04
CA ASN A 459 16.17 -24.45 25.83
C ASN A 459 17.49 -24.82 25.15
N ILE A 460 17.46 -25.03 23.83
CA ILE A 460 18.66 -25.32 23.01
C ILE A 460 19.67 -24.17 23.05
N TYR A 461 19.21 -22.92 23.20
CA TYR A 461 20.06 -21.71 23.32
C TYR A 461 20.43 -21.37 24.77
N GLY A 462 20.09 -22.23 25.74
CA GLY A 462 20.54 -22.13 27.13
C GLY A 462 19.64 -21.29 28.04
N GLY A 463 18.44 -20.91 27.62
CA GLY A 463 17.38 -20.40 28.49
C GLY A 463 17.63 -19.02 29.12
N LYS A 464 18.44 -18.15 28.50
CA LYS A 464 18.74 -16.82 29.02
C LYS A 464 18.26 -15.71 28.09
N LYS A 465 18.57 -15.83 26.82
CA LYS A 465 18.14 -14.95 25.75
C LYS A 465 18.10 -15.71 24.44
N ILE A 466 17.22 -15.34 23.52
CA ILE A 466 17.11 -15.92 22.19
C ILE A 466 16.92 -14.81 21.16
N ASP A 467 17.59 -14.96 20.01
CA ASP A 467 17.33 -14.10 18.85
C ASP A 467 15.85 -14.16 18.44
N LEU A 468 15.24 -13.01 18.15
CA LEU A 468 13.82 -12.95 17.81
C LEU A 468 13.51 -13.72 16.53
N GLY A 469 14.37 -13.65 15.50
CA GLY A 469 14.17 -14.42 14.28
C GLY A 469 14.16 -15.93 14.54
N VAL A 470 15.03 -16.41 15.46
CA VAL A 470 15.04 -17.81 15.88
C VAL A 470 13.78 -18.18 16.67
N ALA A 471 13.33 -17.31 17.57
CA ALA A 471 12.10 -17.54 18.32
C ALA A 471 10.87 -17.57 17.40
N PHE A 472 10.81 -16.66 16.44
CA PHE A 472 9.72 -16.60 15.44
C PHE A 472 9.75 -17.77 14.47
N LEU A 473 10.90 -18.33 14.16
CA LEU A 473 11.00 -19.55 13.37
C LEU A 473 10.25 -20.72 14.03
N GLU A 474 10.45 -20.93 15.33
CA GLU A 474 9.71 -21.95 16.08
C GLU A 474 8.25 -21.56 16.28
N ASN A 475 7.96 -20.27 16.52
CA ASN A 475 6.59 -19.79 16.62
C ASN A 475 5.80 -20.15 15.36
N ALA A 476 6.32 -19.84 14.17
CA ALA A 476 5.70 -20.15 12.90
C ALA A 476 5.45 -21.66 12.74
N TYR A 477 6.45 -22.50 13.01
CA TYR A 477 6.28 -23.97 12.96
C TYR A 477 5.13 -24.45 13.86
N ARG A 478 5.06 -23.90 15.08
CA ARG A 478 4.11 -24.36 16.11
C ARG A 478 2.66 -24.02 15.77
N ILE A 479 2.42 -22.89 15.07
CA ILE A 479 1.08 -22.46 14.66
C ILE A 479 0.65 -23.01 13.29
N LEU A 480 1.55 -23.68 12.55
CA LEU A 480 1.20 -24.34 11.27
C LEU A 480 0.46 -25.65 11.47
N LYS A 481 -0.50 -25.93 10.60
CA LYS A 481 -1.10 -27.26 10.40
C LYS A 481 -0.09 -28.23 9.80
N ASP A 482 -0.42 -29.52 9.81
CA ASP A 482 0.26 -30.50 8.94
C ASP A 482 0.07 -30.06 7.47
N ASN A 483 1.14 -30.11 6.68
CA ASN A 483 1.24 -29.59 5.33
C ASN A 483 1.04 -28.05 5.21
N GLY A 484 0.98 -27.33 6.34
CA GLY A 484 0.99 -25.87 6.34
C GLY A 484 2.31 -25.32 5.80
N ARG A 485 2.24 -24.20 5.07
CA ARG A 485 3.39 -23.55 4.41
C ARG A 485 3.90 -22.38 5.21
N LEU A 486 5.22 -22.23 5.21
CA LEU A 486 5.96 -21.12 5.79
C LEU A 486 6.68 -20.33 4.70
N GLY A 487 6.50 -19.01 4.69
CA GLY A 487 7.38 -18.05 4.05
C GLY A 487 7.89 -17.06 5.10
N ILE A 488 9.18 -17.07 5.36
CA ILE A 488 9.79 -16.23 6.40
C ILE A 488 11.02 -15.52 5.88
N VAL A 489 11.14 -14.23 6.20
CA VAL A 489 12.34 -13.43 5.96
C VAL A 489 13.19 -13.45 7.22
N LEU A 490 14.44 -13.82 7.12
CA LEU A 490 15.37 -13.90 8.25
C LEU A 490 16.68 -13.21 7.93
N SER A 491 17.36 -12.74 8.96
CA SER A 491 18.75 -12.29 8.82
C SER A 491 19.62 -13.44 8.29
N ASN A 492 20.50 -13.13 7.36
CA ASN A 492 21.45 -14.11 6.80
C ASN A 492 22.38 -14.71 7.86
N SER A 493 22.51 -14.07 9.02
CA SER A 493 23.22 -14.64 10.17
C SER A 493 22.62 -15.99 10.61
N ILE A 494 21.28 -16.13 10.56
CA ILE A 494 20.60 -17.40 10.91
C ILE A 494 20.92 -18.48 9.87
N ALA A 495 21.04 -18.11 8.60
CA ALA A 495 21.37 -19.04 7.52
C ALA A 495 22.86 -19.45 7.52
N SER A 496 23.80 -18.57 7.90
CA SER A 496 25.24 -18.74 7.66
C SER A 496 26.10 -18.91 8.89
N ILE A 497 25.83 -18.24 10.01
CA ILE A 497 26.73 -18.20 11.17
C ILE A 497 26.64 -19.47 12.02
N ASP A 498 27.78 -19.92 12.56
CA ASP A 498 27.85 -21.14 13.37
C ASP A 498 27.00 -21.08 14.65
N THR A 499 26.85 -19.93 15.26
CA THR A 499 25.99 -19.74 16.44
C THR A 499 24.58 -20.24 16.21
N HIS A 500 24.05 -20.08 14.97
CA HIS A 500 22.71 -20.49 14.59
C HIS A 500 22.62 -21.87 13.93
N LYS A 501 23.73 -22.65 13.91
CA LYS A 501 23.73 -24.03 13.42
C LYS A 501 22.68 -24.90 14.11
N LYS A 502 22.44 -24.67 15.41
CA LYS A 502 21.41 -25.37 16.19
C LYS A 502 19.98 -25.09 15.67
N ALA A 503 19.67 -23.83 15.33
CA ALA A 503 18.39 -23.47 14.77
C ALA A 503 18.17 -24.07 13.37
N ARG A 504 19.20 -24.05 12.51
CA ARG A 504 19.15 -24.68 11.19
C ARG A 504 18.92 -26.19 11.29
N LYS A 505 19.65 -26.88 12.21
CA LYS A 505 19.42 -28.29 12.44
C LYS A 505 17.99 -28.57 12.92
N TRP A 506 17.50 -27.79 13.89
CA TRP A 506 16.15 -27.91 14.39
C TRP A 506 15.12 -27.73 13.27
N LEU A 507 15.29 -26.70 12.42
CA LEU A 507 14.42 -26.47 11.27
C LEU A 507 14.37 -27.66 10.31
N MET A 508 15.53 -28.19 9.92
CA MET A 508 15.64 -29.37 9.07
C MET A 508 15.05 -30.64 9.72
N ASP A 509 15.06 -30.72 11.07
CA ASP A 509 14.47 -31.85 11.79
C ASP A 509 12.95 -31.77 11.92
N LYS A 510 12.35 -30.57 11.74
CA LYS A 510 10.93 -30.32 11.92
C LYS A 510 10.19 -30.05 10.60
N MET A 511 10.86 -29.49 9.60
CA MET A 511 10.22 -29.02 8.35
C MET A 511 10.97 -29.52 7.11
N ARG A 512 10.22 -29.64 6.03
CA ARG A 512 10.77 -29.81 4.68
C ARG A 512 11.06 -28.44 4.10
N ILE A 513 12.32 -28.07 3.96
CA ILE A 513 12.75 -26.83 3.34
C ILE A 513 12.56 -26.96 1.82
N VAL A 514 11.73 -26.10 1.23
CA VAL A 514 11.42 -26.12 -0.20
C VAL A 514 12.35 -25.22 -0.99
N ALA A 515 12.50 -23.98 -0.54
CA ALA A 515 13.37 -23.03 -1.21
C ALA A 515 14.09 -22.10 -0.23
N ILE A 516 15.25 -21.59 -0.67
CA ILE A 516 15.99 -20.52 -0.01
C ILE A 516 16.37 -19.50 -1.08
N PHE A 517 16.04 -18.23 -0.82
CA PHE A 517 16.37 -17.10 -1.68
C PHE A 517 17.24 -16.13 -0.89
N ASP A 518 18.49 -15.95 -1.30
CA ASP A 518 19.34 -14.92 -0.72
C ASP A 518 19.07 -13.58 -1.39
N LEU A 519 18.91 -12.54 -0.58
CA LEU A 519 18.65 -11.18 -1.05
C LEU A 519 19.93 -10.35 -1.03
N PRO A 520 20.07 -9.37 -1.94
CA PRO A 520 21.22 -8.48 -1.94
C PRO A 520 21.27 -7.60 -0.69
N ALA A 521 22.42 -7.00 -0.41
CA ALA A 521 22.58 -6.08 0.69
C ALA A 521 21.69 -4.85 0.53
N ASN A 522 21.30 -4.26 1.66
CA ASN A 522 20.53 -3.00 1.71
C ASN A 522 19.10 -3.05 1.12
N VAL A 523 18.52 -4.23 0.90
CA VAL A 523 17.16 -4.39 0.37
C VAL A 523 16.13 -3.61 1.19
N PHE A 524 16.28 -3.59 2.51
CA PHE A 524 15.36 -2.89 3.43
C PHE A 524 15.68 -1.39 3.61
N GLY A 525 16.62 -0.85 2.86
CA GLY A 525 16.93 0.58 2.85
C GLY A 525 17.50 1.13 4.16
N GLU A 526 16.95 0.79 5.29
CA GLU A 526 17.30 1.36 6.59
C GLU A 526 18.36 0.56 7.35
N THR A 527 18.55 -0.70 6.99
CA THR A 527 19.54 -1.60 7.60
C THR A 527 20.50 -2.17 6.57
N GLY A 528 21.77 -2.34 6.96
CA GLY A 528 22.78 -3.07 6.17
C GLY A 528 22.73 -4.60 6.38
N VAL A 529 21.72 -5.12 7.06
CA VAL A 529 21.60 -6.55 7.34
C VAL A 529 21.24 -7.29 6.05
N ASN A 530 22.05 -8.26 5.68
CA ASN A 530 21.74 -9.21 4.61
C ASN A 530 20.64 -10.16 5.10
N THR A 531 19.69 -10.46 4.24
CA THR A 531 18.54 -11.30 4.57
C THR A 531 18.37 -12.42 3.56
N SER A 532 17.74 -13.50 4.02
CA SER A 532 17.37 -14.65 3.19
C SER A 532 15.88 -14.94 3.42
N MET A 533 15.18 -15.33 2.37
CA MET A 533 13.82 -15.86 2.48
C MET A 533 13.85 -17.37 2.50
N ILE A 534 13.22 -17.97 3.49
CA ILE A 534 13.08 -19.41 3.64
C ILE A 534 11.63 -19.81 3.37
N VAL A 535 11.44 -20.75 2.47
CA VAL A 535 10.15 -21.37 2.17
C VAL A 535 10.19 -22.84 2.57
N ALA A 536 9.23 -23.24 3.39
CA ALA A 536 9.15 -24.61 3.92
C ALA A 536 7.69 -25.03 4.11
N TYR A 537 7.45 -26.32 4.30
CA TYR A 537 6.17 -26.80 4.82
C TYR A 537 6.39 -27.81 5.97
N LYS A 538 5.36 -28.02 6.78
CA LYS A 538 5.37 -28.91 7.94
C LYS A 538 4.80 -30.27 7.56
N PRO A 539 5.62 -31.25 7.09
CA PRO A 539 5.14 -32.60 6.79
C PRO A 539 4.86 -33.37 8.08
N LYS A 540 4.13 -34.45 7.96
CA LYS A 540 4.04 -35.44 9.04
C LYS A 540 5.42 -36.04 9.31
N GLU A 541 5.73 -36.36 10.56
CA GLU A 541 7.04 -36.86 10.97
C GLU A 541 7.54 -38.07 10.14
N ARG A 542 6.63 -39.02 9.85
CA ARG A 542 6.93 -40.19 9.02
C ARG A 542 7.30 -39.80 7.57
N GLU A 543 6.66 -38.77 7.03
CA GLU A 543 6.94 -38.25 5.69
C GLU A 543 8.29 -37.55 5.66
N LEU A 544 8.55 -36.68 6.63
CA LEU A 544 9.84 -35.98 6.73
C LEU A 544 11.02 -36.95 6.82
N LYS A 545 10.85 -38.03 7.60
CA LYS A 545 11.89 -39.06 7.70
C LYS A 545 12.20 -39.71 6.36
N LYS A 546 11.16 -40.08 5.57
CA LYS A 546 11.33 -40.63 4.22
C LYS A 546 12.01 -39.66 3.27
N LEU A 547 11.59 -38.37 3.31
CA LEU A 547 12.19 -37.31 2.49
C LEU A 547 13.67 -37.14 2.77
N LYS A 548 14.09 -37.20 4.03
CA LYS A 548 15.49 -37.12 4.44
C LYS A 548 16.29 -38.36 3.99
N GLU A 549 15.72 -39.53 4.13
CA GLU A 549 16.34 -40.78 3.66
C GLU A 549 16.57 -40.74 2.13
N ASN A 550 15.69 -40.09 1.39
CA ASN A 550 15.79 -39.91 -0.05
C ASN A 550 16.58 -38.67 -0.48
N ASN A 551 17.23 -37.96 0.45
CA ASN A 551 17.98 -36.73 0.16
C ASN A 551 17.22 -35.72 -0.70
N TYR A 552 16.08 -35.27 -0.22
CA TYR A 552 15.24 -34.31 -0.95
C TYR A 552 16.01 -33.06 -1.36
N GLN A 553 15.68 -32.49 -2.51
CA GLN A 553 16.34 -31.33 -3.07
C GLN A 553 15.72 -30.03 -2.53
N ILE A 554 16.51 -28.96 -2.48
CA ILE A 554 16.09 -27.62 -2.10
C ILE A 554 16.33 -26.69 -3.30
N PHE A 555 15.35 -25.89 -3.66
CA PHE A 555 15.54 -24.83 -4.65
C PHE A 555 16.35 -23.69 -4.02
N PHE A 556 17.44 -23.32 -4.63
CA PHE A 556 18.28 -22.21 -4.16
C PHE A 556 18.48 -21.18 -5.25
N LYS A 557 18.29 -19.91 -4.93
CA LYS A 557 18.56 -18.79 -5.83
C LYS A 557 19.13 -17.61 -5.06
N ASN A 558 20.24 -17.09 -5.57
CA ASN A 558 20.75 -15.78 -5.17
C ASN A 558 20.08 -14.72 -6.05
N ILE A 559 19.25 -13.88 -5.46
CA ILE A 559 18.60 -12.74 -6.09
C ILE A 559 19.61 -11.60 -6.14
N GLN A 560 19.87 -11.07 -7.32
CA GLN A 560 20.80 -9.96 -7.49
C GLN A 560 20.07 -8.65 -7.76
N LYS A 561 18.94 -8.72 -8.45
CA LYS A 561 18.15 -7.57 -8.86
C LYS A 561 16.76 -7.64 -8.25
N VAL A 562 16.40 -6.60 -7.51
CA VAL A 562 15.12 -6.52 -6.77
C VAL A 562 14.14 -5.50 -7.38
N GLY A 563 14.50 -4.90 -8.51
CA GLY A 563 13.67 -3.92 -9.22
C GLY A 563 13.78 -2.48 -8.71
N TYR A 564 14.64 -2.24 -7.72
CA TYR A 564 14.88 -0.90 -7.18
C TYR A 564 16.28 -0.77 -6.56
N GLU A 565 16.70 0.47 -6.41
CA GLU A 565 17.88 0.86 -5.64
C GLU A 565 17.50 1.77 -4.48
N VAL A 566 18.23 1.65 -3.36
CA VAL A 566 18.06 2.57 -2.23
C VAL A 566 18.97 3.76 -2.42
N LYS A 567 18.39 4.93 -2.61
CA LYS A 567 19.12 6.20 -2.73
C LYS A 567 18.89 7.10 -1.52
N THR A 568 19.83 7.99 -1.25
CA THR A 568 19.74 8.95 -0.15
C THR A 568 19.76 10.37 -0.70
N LYS A 569 18.71 11.15 -0.43
CA LYS A 569 18.63 12.57 -0.77
C LYS A 569 18.28 13.36 0.49
N LYS A 570 19.12 14.35 0.84
CA LYS A 570 18.95 15.17 2.07
C LYS A 570 18.76 14.34 3.35
N ARG A 571 19.52 13.25 3.51
CA ARG A 571 19.45 12.31 4.62
C ARG A 571 18.16 11.45 4.68
N VAL A 572 17.29 11.52 3.68
CA VAL A 572 16.11 10.66 3.54
C VAL A 572 16.43 9.57 2.54
N LYS A 573 16.22 8.33 2.92
CA LYS A 573 16.34 7.18 2.02
C LYS A 573 15.02 6.98 1.27
N TYR A 574 15.11 6.63 -0.01
CA TYR A 574 13.96 6.33 -0.86
C TYR A 574 14.33 5.21 -1.82
N PHE A 575 13.32 4.49 -2.27
CA PHE A 575 13.45 3.41 -3.24
C PHE A 575 13.26 3.98 -4.63
N GLU A 576 14.25 3.85 -5.50
CA GLU A 576 14.18 4.30 -6.89
C GLU A 576 14.09 3.07 -7.80
N PRO A 577 13.04 2.95 -8.64
CA PRO A 577 12.92 1.83 -9.57
C PRO A 577 14.12 1.72 -10.49
N THR A 578 14.56 0.49 -10.76
CA THR A 578 15.58 0.18 -11.77
C THR A 578 14.90 -0.47 -12.98
N TYR A 579 15.27 -0.01 -14.17
CA TYR A 579 14.66 -0.46 -15.41
C TYR A 579 15.64 -1.27 -16.26
N LYS A 580 15.13 -2.22 -17.03
CA LYS A 580 15.92 -2.94 -18.01
C LYS A 580 16.36 -1.99 -19.12
N ILE A 581 17.64 -2.03 -19.45
CA ILE A 581 18.24 -1.21 -20.48
C ILE A 581 18.74 -2.14 -21.60
N ASN A 582 18.35 -1.84 -22.82
CA ASN A 582 18.94 -2.45 -23.99
C ASN A 582 20.37 -1.94 -24.15
N PHE A 583 21.36 -2.81 -24.04
CA PHE A 583 22.79 -2.43 -24.07
C PHE A 583 23.29 -1.98 -25.43
N GLU A 584 22.54 -2.22 -26.52
CA GLU A 584 22.89 -1.76 -27.84
C GLU A 584 22.38 -0.34 -28.12
N THR A 585 21.15 -0.04 -27.67
CA THR A 585 20.51 1.27 -27.94
C THR A 585 20.62 2.22 -26.75
N PHE A 586 20.95 1.73 -25.55
CA PHE A 586 20.92 2.45 -24.28
C PHE A 586 19.53 3.01 -23.93
N GLU A 587 18.47 2.45 -24.50
CA GLU A 587 17.09 2.79 -24.21
C GLU A 587 16.51 1.81 -23.20
N THR A 588 15.50 2.26 -22.44
CA THR A 588 14.75 1.36 -21.55
C THR A 588 13.92 0.38 -22.37
N GLU A 589 13.95 -0.89 -21.99
CA GLU A 589 13.12 -1.92 -22.60
C GLU A 589 11.65 -1.72 -22.20
N ILE A 590 10.75 -1.95 -23.15
CA ILE A 590 9.30 -1.88 -22.94
C ILE A 590 8.65 -3.22 -23.28
N ASP A 591 7.52 -3.51 -22.62
CA ASP A 591 6.70 -4.68 -22.95
C ASP A 591 5.82 -4.43 -24.20
N THR A 592 5.01 -5.43 -24.54
CA THR A 592 4.08 -5.35 -25.69
C THR A 592 2.98 -4.30 -25.53
N GLU A 593 2.76 -3.81 -24.31
CA GLU A 593 1.77 -2.77 -23.99
C GLU A 593 2.42 -1.39 -23.82
N GLY A 594 3.74 -1.27 -24.10
CA GLY A 594 4.49 -0.02 -24.01
C GLY A 594 4.90 0.36 -22.58
N ARG A 595 4.79 -0.53 -21.60
CA ARG A 595 5.23 -0.30 -20.22
C ARG A 595 6.70 -0.60 -20.08
N VAL A 596 7.42 0.26 -19.35
CA VAL A 596 8.85 0.08 -19.08
C VAL A 596 9.07 -1.16 -18.22
N LEU A 597 9.99 -2.02 -18.63
CA LEU A 597 10.32 -3.25 -17.90
C LEU A 597 11.23 -2.95 -16.70
N ILE A 598 10.83 -3.43 -15.54
CA ILE A 598 11.62 -3.33 -14.31
C ILE A 598 12.77 -4.35 -14.35
N ASP A 599 13.96 -3.93 -13.91
CA ASP A 599 15.15 -4.81 -13.86
C ASP A 599 15.17 -5.60 -12.55
N GLU A 600 14.55 -6.80 -12.56
CA GLU A 600 14.37 -7.67 -11.41
C GLU A 600 14.54 -9.16 -11.79
N ASP A 601 14.87 -9.99 -10.80
CA ASP A 601 15.06 -11.43 -10.95
C ASP A 601 13.81 -12.24 -10.55
N PHE A 602 12.80 -11.63 -9.98
CA PHE A 602 11.68 -12.31 -9.32
C PHE A 602 10.79 -13.08 -10.31
N THR A 603 10.39 -12.44 -11.40
CA THR A 603 9.49 -13.04 -12.41
C THR A 603 10.07 -14.31 -13.01
N GLU A 604 11.35 -14.27 -13.39
CA GLU A 604 12.05 -15.44 -13.92
C GLU A 604 12.19 -16.52 -12.82
N THR A 605 12.51 -16.11 -11.60
CA THR A 605 12.68 -17.03 -10.47
C THR A 605 11.38 -17.75 -10.12
N ILE A 606 10.24 -17.06 -10.11
CA ILE A 606 8.91 -17.67 -9.89
C ILE A 606 8.64 -18.74 -10.95
N THR A 607 8.91 -18.44 -12.22
CA THR A 607 8.71 -19.39 -13.33
C THR A 607 9.58 -20.64 -13.13
N ARG A 608 10.87 -20.46 -12.90
CA ARG A 608 11.81 -21.56 -12.65
C ARG A 608 11.47 -22.37 -11.39
N PHE A 609 11.01 -21.71 -10.34
CA PHE A 609 10.57 -22.38 -9.11
C PHE A 609 9.36 -23.29 -9.40
N LYS A 610 8.36 -22.78 -10.11
CA LYS A 610 7.18 -23.59 -10.50
C LYS A 610 7.56 -24.79 -11.38
N GLU A 611 8.46 -24.61 -12.34
CA GLU A 611 8.99 -25.70 -13.14
C GLU A 611 9.72 -26.74 -12.29
N TRP A 612 10.58 -26.27 -11.38
CA TRP A 612 11.29 -27.16 -10.46
C TRP A 612 10.33 -27.92 -9.55
N CYS A 613 9.31 -27.29 -8.99
CA CYS A 613 8.28 -27.95 -8.19
C CYS A 613 7.59 -29.09 -8.95
N ASN A 614 7.39 -28.95 -10.26
CA ASN A 614 6.83 -30.03 -11.11
C ASN A 614 7.69 -31.29 -11.15
N SER A 615 8.96 -31.19 -10.85
CA SER A 615 9.88 -32.32 -10.79
C SER A 615 10.01 -32.96 -9.40
N GLN A 616 9.38 -32.37 -8.38
CA GLN A 616 9.46 -32.81 -7.00
C GLN A 616 8.32 -33.77 -6.60
N GLU A 617 8.26 -34.14 -5.32
CA GLU A 617 7.20 -34.96 -4.75
C GLU A 617 5.81 -34.32 -4.89
N ASN A 618 4.75 -35.14 -4.93
CA ASN A 618 3.37 -34.68 -5.14
C ASN A 618 2.94 -33.63 -4.12
N THR A 619 3.37 -33.74 -2.86
CA THR A 619 3.03 -32.78 -1.81
C THR A 619 3.54 -31.38 -2.18
N VAL A 620 4.76 -31.24 -2.72
CA VAL A 620 5.29 -29.93 -3.18
C VAL A 620 4.47 -29.40 -4.35
N LYS A 621 4.11 -30.22 -5.34
CA LYS A 621 3.26 -29.81 -6.45
C LYS A 621 1.90 -29.31 -5.95
N GLU A 622 1.26 -30.09 -5.08
CA GLU A 622 -0.05 -29.73 -4.54
C GLU A 622 -0.02 -28.44 -3.72
N LEU A 623 1.03 -28.21 -2.96
CA LEU A 623 1.12 -27.05 -2.08
C LEU A 623 1.52 -25.77 -2.81
N PHE A 624 2.39 -25.84 -3.81
CA PHE A 624 3.02 -24.64 -4.39
C PHE A 624 2.59 -24.32 -5.83
N ILE A 625 2.04 -25.28 -6.59
CA ILE A 625 1.69 -25.06 -8.00
C ILE A 625 0.20 -25.11 -8.26
N LYS A 626 -0.54 -26.00 -7.55
CA LYS A 626 -1.95 -26.23 -7.86
C LYS A 626 -2.72 -24.90 -7.81
N GLU A 627 -3.31 -24.55 -8.93
CA GLU A 627 -4.13 -23.35 -9.04
C GLU A 627 -5.35 -23.38 -8.10
N LYS A 628 -5.78 -22.21 -7.73
CA LYS A 628 -6.80 -21.92 -6.70
C LYS A 628 -8.19 -22.39 -7.10
#